data_2de405f833963ae28f84db71b595d268
#
_entry.id   2de405f833963ae28f84db71b595d268
#
_cell.length_a   1.000
_cell.length_b   1.000
_cell.length_c   1.000
_cell.angle_alpha   90.00
_cell.angle_beta   90.00
_cell.angle_gamma   90.00
#
_symmetry.space_group_name_H-M   'P 1'
#
loop_
_entity.id
_entity.type
_entity.pdbx_description
1 polymer ?
#
loop_
_entity_poly.entity_id
_entity_poly.type
_entity_poly.pdbx_seq_one_letter_code
_entity_poly.pdbx_strand_id
1 'polypeptide(L)'
;MKSQELKIQGNITNFTYCLDSKCTTTGINLNPFDIFNSTTPNICSKNDLTIIYPDEENSILKVFILEMKSFNAAGAAHQIRASKNFVDYLISQHNLNFIHLPYTVEFYGILAKKPKSATKGTSVSKTRQFLFLCKEYKGYEIPTLEWNVDEILPLGQVISNMVVHRI
;
A
#
# COMPACT_ATOMS: atom_id res chain seq x y z
N MET A 1 -7.50 -6.81 -22.74
CA MET A 1 -7.17 -5.74 -21.78
C MET A 1 -5.66 -5.70 -21.64
N LYS A 2 -5.00 -4.53 -21.81
CA LYS A 2 -3.58 -4.41 -21.48
C LYS A 2 -3.47 -4.42 -19.95
N SER A 3 -2.66 -5.32 -19.40
CA SER A 3 -2.34 -5.33 -17.97
C SER A 3 -1.68 -4.00 -17.61
N GLN A 4 -2.09 -3.42 -16.49
CA GLN A 4 -1.38 -2.28 -15.92
C GLN A 4 -0.20 -2.81 -15.11
N GLU A 5 0.95 -2.16 -15.25
CA GLU A 5 2.17 -2.49 -14.53
C GLU A 5 2.69 -1.21 -13.88
N LEU A 6 2.89 -1.25 -12.58
CA LEU A 6 3.58 -0.19 -11.86
C LEU A 6 5.02 -0.63 -11.60
N LYS A 7 5.97 0.17 -12.08
CA LYS A 7 7.39 -0.05 -11.79
C LYS A 7 7.77 0.65 -10.50
N ILE A 8 8.35 -0.12 -9.56
CA ILE A 8 8.84 0.38 -8.28
C ILE A 8 10.36 0.31 -8.30
N GLN A 9 11.02 1.42 -7.93
CA GLN A 9 12.46 1.49 -7.81
C GLN A 9 12.85 1.83 -6.37
N GLY A 10 13.75 1.05 -5.79
CA GLY A 10 14.33 1.32 -4.48
C GLY A 10 15.36 0.26 -4.11
N ASN A 11 16.41 0.71 -3.44
CA ASN A 11 17.42 -0.19 -2.84
C ASN A 11 17.24 -0.11 -1.32
N ILE A 12 16.14 -0.67 -0.84
CA ILE A 12 15.76 -0.66 0.58
C ILE A 12 15.52 -2.09 1.04
N THR A 13 15.93 -2.38 2.27
CA THR A 13 15.57 -3.65 2.93
C THR A 13 14.09 -3.56 3.31
N ASN A 14 13.28 -4.40 2.71
CA ASN A 14 11.85 -4.45 2.97
C ASN A 14 11.31 -5.87 2.86
N PHE A 15 10.15 -6.08 3.43
CA PHE A 15 9.32 -7.26 3.22
C PHE A 15 8.11 -6.87 2.36
N THR A 16 7.90 -7.62 1.27
CA THR A 16 6.85 -7.31 0.30
C THR A 16 5.98 -8.54 0.07
N TYR A 17 4.66 -8.35 0.06
CA TYR A 17 3.74 -9.43 -0.29
C TYR A 17 2.56 -8.91 -1.13
N CYS A 18 2.03 -9.82 -1.94
CA CYS A 18 0.83 -9.60 -2.73
C CYS A 18 -0.23 -10.64 -2.33
N LEU A 19 -1.40 -10.18 -1.90
CA LEU A 19 -2.50 -11.06 -1.51
C LEU A 19 -3.32 -11.56 -2.71
N ASP A 20 -3.18 -10.91 -3.86
CA ASP A 20 -3.93 -11.23 -5.08
C ASP A 20 -3.14 -12.13 -6.05
N SER A 21 -1.95 -12.58 -5.67
CA SER A 21 -1.14 -13.48 -6.49
C SER A 21 -1.74 -14.89 -6.49
N LYS A 22 -1.92 -15.45 -7.69
CA LYS A 22 -2.20 -16.88 -7.86
C LYS A 22 -0.89 -17.64 -7.68
N CYS A 23 -0.83 -18.57 -6.72
CA CYS A 23 0.28 -19.50 -6.64
C CYS A 23 0.25 -20.43 -7.84
N THR A 24 1.09 -20.16 -8.85
CA THR A 24 1.14 -20.95 -10.09
C THR A 24 1.86 -22.28 -9.94
N THR A 25 2.67 -22.47 -8.89
CA THR A 25 3.55 -23.62 -8.71
C THR A 25 2.80 -24.86 -8.23
N THR A 26 1.73 -24.70 -7.48
CA THR A 26 0.98 -25.83 -6.89
C THR A 26 -0.45 -25.98 -7.44
N GLY A 27 -0.91 -25.03 -8.24
CA GLY A 27 -2.32 -24.97 -8.67
C GLY A 27 -3.30 -24.65 -7.52
N ILE A 28 -2.80 -24.53 -6.29
CA ILE A 28 -3.61 -24.20 -5.12
C ILE A 28 -3.75 -22.68 -5.06
N ASN A 29 -4.98 -22.20 -5.15
CA ASN A 29 -5.32 -20.82 -4.95
C ASN A 29 -5.31 -20.54 -3.43
N LEU A 30 -4.16 -20.21 -2.87
CA LEU A 30 -4.05 -19.85 -1.46
C LEU A 30 -4.69 -18.49 -1.27
N ASN A 31 -5.98 -18.47 -0.99
CA ASN A 31 -6.67 -17.27 -0.56
C ASN A 31 -6.61 -17.20 0.97
N PRO A 32 -5.84 -16.28 1.57
CA PRO A 32 -5.77 -16.17 3.02
C PRO A 32 -7.11 -15.84 3.67
N PHE A 33 -8.11 -15.48 2.87
CA PHE A 33 -9.45 -15.11 3.29
C PHE A 33 -10.50 -16.21 3.07
N ASP A 34 -10.09 -17.43 2.72
CA ASP A 34 -11.05 -18.55 2.52
C ASP A 34 -11.84 -18.92 3.78
N ILE A 35 -11.33 -18.51 4.96
CA ILE A 35 -12.05 -18.65 6.23
C ILE A 35 -13.23 -17.68 6.37
N PHE A 36 -13.30 -16.63 5.54
CA PHE A 36 -14.38 -15.67 5.60
C PHE A 36 -15.49 -16.00 4.60
N ASN A 37 -16.70 -15.64 4.96
CA ASN A 37 -17.84 -15.77 4.05
C ASN A 37 -17.70 -14.79 2.87
N SER A 38 -17.39 -15.33 1.69
CA SER A 38 -17.17 -14.53 0.47
C SER A 38 -18.43 -13.77 -0.01
N THR A 39 -19.63 -14.13 0.50
CA THR A 39 -20.87 -13.40 0.18
C THR A 39 -20.99 -12.08 0.94
N THR A 40 -20.20 -11.90 2.01
CA THR A 40 -20.16 -10.62 2.74
C THR A 40 -19.40 -9.59 1.93
N PRO A 41 -20.03 -8.46 1.55
CA PRO A 41 -19.38 -7.46 0.73
C PRO A 41 -18.06 -6.94 1.33
N ASN A 42 -17.01 -6.93 0.51
CA ASN A 42 -15.67 -6.40 0.82
C ASN A 42 -14.88 -7.13 1.91
N ILE A 43 -15.38 -8.24 2.49
CA ILE A 43 -14.63 -8.95 3.54
C ILE A 43 -13.35 -9.60 3.00
N CYS A 44 -13.36 -10.00 1.73
CA CYS A 44 -12.22 -10.60 1.03
C CYS A 44 -11.51 -9.58 0.11
N SER A 45 -11.69 -8.28 0.34
CA SER A 45 -11.01 -7.26 -0.44
C SER A 45 -9.51 -7.33 -0.24
N LYS A 46 -8.77 -7.27 -1.35
CA LYS A 46 -7.31 -7.35 -1.38
C LYS A 46 -6.75 -6.13 -2.09
N ASN A 47 -5.60 -5.66 -1.66
CA ASN A 47 -4.79 -4.69 -2.38
C ASN A 47 -3.80 -5.39 -3.32
N ASP A 48 -3.23 -4.64 -4.26
CA ASP A 48 -2.28 -5.20 -5.22
C ASP A 48 -0.92 -5.52 -4.56
N LEU A 49 -0.44 -4.67 -3.66
CA LEU A 49 0.87 -4.83 -3.02
C LEU A 49 0.92 -4.19 -1.64
N THR A 50 1.53 -4.88 -0.68
CA THR A 50 1.88 -4.31 0.63
C THR A 50 3.39 -4.40 0.81
N ILE A 51 4.00 -3.28 1.21
CA ILE A 51 5.43 -3.16 1.47
C ILE A 51 5.60 -2.77 2.93
N ILE A 52 6.37 -3.54 3.68
CA ILE A 52 6.69 -3.28 5.08
C ILE A 52 8.16 -2.87 5.16
N TYR A 53 8.41 -1.67 5.64
CA TYR A 53 9.73 -1.08 5.76
C TYR A 53 10.04 -0.77 7.22
N PRO A 54 11.03 -1.42 7.84
CA PRO A 54 11.50 -1.08 9.17
C PRO A 54 12.39 0.17 9.10
N ASP A 55 11.98 1.21 9.78
CA ASP A 55 12.77 2.41 10.05
C ASP A 55 13.40 2.24 11.44
N GLU A 56 14.57 1.61 11.47
CA GLU A 56 15.24 1.23 12.71
C GLU A 56 15.67 2.44 13.53
N GLU A 57 16.06 3.53 12.86
CA GLU A 57 16.53 4.77 13.53
C GLU A 57 15.41 5.41 14.35
N ASN A 58 14.18 5.35 13.84
CA ASN A 58 13.02 5.96 14.51
C ASN A 58 12.14 4.93 15.26
N SER A 59 12.49 3.65 15.22
CA SER A 59 11.67 2.56 15.76
C SER A 59 10.24 2.58 15.18
N ILE A 60 10.11 2.81 13.88
CA ILE A 60 8.84 2.85 13.15
C ILE A 60 8.80 1.74 12.11
N LEU A 61 7.70 1.00 12.09
CA LEU A 61 7.38 0.06 11.02
C LEU A 61 6.44 0.75 10.02
N LYS A 62 6.98 1.24 8.90
CA LYS A 62 6.19 1.89 7.85
C LYS A 62 5.57 0.85 6.94
N VAL A 63 4.25 0.87 6.83
CA VAL A 63 3.48 -0.06 6.00
C VAL A 63 2.84 0.71 4.86
N PHE A 64 3.32 0.46 3.64
CA PHE A 64 2.77 1.05 2.43
C PHE A 64 1.80 0.08 1.76
N ILE A 65 0.55 0.47 1.67
CA ILE A 65 -0.52 -0.29 1.02
C ILE A 65 -0.76 0.32 -0.36
N LEU A 66 -0.39 -0.41 -1.39
CA LEU A 66 -0.47 0.04 -2.78
C LEU A 66 -1.69 -0.57 -3.47
N GLU A 67 -2.43 0.28 -4.14
CA GLU A 67 -3.60 -0.09 -4.95
C GLU A 67 -3.54 0.58 -6.31
N MET A 68 -3.69 -0.19 -7.38
CA MET A 68 -3.72 0.30 -8.75
C MET A 68 -5.16 0.41 -9.27
N LYS A 69 -5.49 1.55 -9.86
CA LYS A 69 -6.81 1.78 -10.45
C LYS A 69 -6.68 2.35 -11.86
N SER A 70 -7.53 1.88 -12.79
CA SER A 70 -7.52 2.39 -14.17
C SER A 70 -8.00 3.84 -14.22
N PHE A 71 -9.28 4.09 -13.94
CA PHE A 71 -9.87 5.44 -13.98
C PHE A 71 -10.73 5.75 -12.76
N ASN A 72 -11.34 4.72 -12.19
CA ASN A 72 -12.25 4.87 -11.05
C ASN A 72 -11.61 4.34 -9.78
N ALA A 73 -11.47 5.20 -8.79
CA ALA A 73 -10.95 4.84 -7.48
C ALA A 73 -11.98 4.13 -6.57
N ALA A 74 -13.19 3.84 -7.10
CA ALA A 74 -14.19 3.11 -6.35
C ALA A 74 -13.63 1.75 -5.90
N GLY A 75 -13.83 1.42 -4.64
CA GLY A 75 -13.32 0.19 -4.02
C GLY A 75 -11.90 0.29 -3.47
N ALA A 76 -11.06 1.25 -3.88
CA ALA A 76 -9.71 1.41 -3.33
C ALA A 76 -9.71 1.58 -1.81
N ALA A 77 -10.67 2.34 -1.29
CA ALA A 77 -10.84 2.54 0.15
C ALA A 77 -11.05 1.22 0.91
N HIS A 78 -11.86 0.32 0.36
CA HIS A 78 -12.10 -1.00 0.96
C HIS A 78 -10.85 -1.88 0.94
N GLN A 79 -10.12 -1.85 -0.18
CA GLN A 79 -8.91 -2.65 -0.36
C GLN A 79 -7.78 -2.17 0.57
N ILE A 80 -7.54 -0.85 0.64
CA ILE A 80 -6.56 -0.26 1.56
C ILE A 80 -6.93 -0.58 3.03
N ARG A 81 -8.19 -0.41 3.41
CA ARG A 81 -8.66 -0.73 4.76
C ARG A 81 -8.53 -2.21 5.09
N ALA A 82 -8.95 -3.10 4.19
CA ALA A 82 -8.85 -4.54 4.40
C ALA A 82 -7.41 -4.98 4.61
N SER A 83 -6.48 -4.41 3.84
CA SER A 83 -5.05 -4.68 3.98
C SER A 83 -4.48 -4.15 5.28
N LYS A 84 -4.90 -2.96 5.71
CA LYS A 84 -4.53 -2.45 7.04
C LYS A 84 -4.97 -3.43 8.14
N ASN A 85 -6.23 -3.86 8.12
CA ASN A 85 -6.76 -4.79 9.12
C ASN A 85 -6.01 -6.14 9.10
N PHE A 86 -5.60 -6.60 7.92
CA PHE A 86 -4.82 -7.83 7.78
C PHE A 86 -3.42 -7.68 8.41
N VAL A 87 -2.74 -6.56 8.18
CA VAL A 87 -1.43 -6.29 8.82
C VAL A 87 -1.60 -6.16 10.34
N ASP A 88 -2.62 -5.46 10.82
CA ASP A 88 -2.93 -5.36 12.26
C ASP A 88 -3.14 -6.75 12.88
N TYR A 89 -3.84 -7.64 12.17
CA TYR A 89 -4.00 -9.03 12.59
C TYR A 89 -2.66 -9.77 12.67
N LEU A 90 -1.80 -9.66 11.66
CA LEU A 90 -0.48 -10.31 11.66
C LEU A 90 0.38 -9.82 12.83
N ILE A 91 0.39 -8.50 13.09
CA ILE A 91 1.11 -7.89 14.21
C ILE A 91 0.56 -8.41 15.54
N SER A 92 -0.77 -8.48 15.67
CA SER A 92 -1.42 -9.01 16.87
C SER A 92 -1.06 -10.47 17.13
N GLN A 93 -1.04 -11.31 16.08
CA GLN A 93 -0.61 -12.71 16.17
C GLN A 93 0.86 -12.84 16.54
N HIS A 94 1.72 -11.98 15.99
CA HIS A 94 3.13 -11.93 16.36
C HIS A 94 3.29 -11.62 17.85
N ASN A 95 2.64 -10.56 18.33
CA ASN A 95 2.73 -10.10 19.71
C ASN A 95 2.16 -11.10 20.73
N LEU A 96 1.20 -11.95 20.32
CA LEU A 96 0.67 -13.02 21.16
C LEU A 96 1.64 -14.19 21.33
N ASN A 97 2.43 -14.50 20.29
CA ASN A 97 3.24 -15.70 20.24
C ASN A 97 4.75 -15.45 20.45
N PHE A 98 5.17 -14.17 20.38
CA PHE A 98 6.56 -13.77 20.45
C PHE A 98 6.74 -12.55 21.37
N ILE A 99 7.93 -11.98 21.36
CA ILE A 99 8.21 -10.70 22.03
C ILE A 99 7.54 -9.58 21.26
N HIS A 100 6.97 -8.62 21.97
CA HIS A 100 6.39 -7.42 21.36
C HIS A 100 7.33 -6.79 20.33
N LEU A 101 6.79 -6.46 19.16
CA LEU A 101 7.52 -5.72 18.16
C LEU A 101 7.97 -4.36 18.74
N PRO A 102 9.28 -4.03 18.65
CA PRO A 102 9.80 -2.79 19.22
C PRO A 102 9.54 -1.58 18.33
N TYR A 103 8.48 -1.63 17.52
CA TYR A 103 8.16 -0.61 16.53
C TYR A 103 6.76 -0.03 16.74
N THR A 104 6.65 1.27 16.57
CA THR A 104 5.36 1.91 16.28
C THR A 104 4.99 1.67 14.83
N VAL A 105 3.75 1.24 14.57
CA VAL A 105 3.30 0.91 13.22
C VAL A 105 2.58 2.09 12.59
N GLU A 106 3.04 2.52 11.42
CA GLU A 106 2.43 3.59 10.64
C GLU A 106 1.99 3.08 9.27
N PHE A 107 0.76 3.45 8.88
CA PHE A 107 0.16 3.03 7.63
C PHE A 107 0.09 4.18 6.63
N TYR A 108 0.45 3.87 5.38
CA TYR A 108 0.45 4.79 4.25
C TYR A 108 -0.20 4.15 3.04
N GLY A 109 -1.14 4.85 2.41
CA GLY A 109 -1.73 4.42 1.15
C GLY A 109 -0.94 4.94 -0.04
N ILE A 110 -0.82 4.15 -1.09
CA ILE A 110 -0.35 4.60 -2.41
C ILE A 110 -1.41 4.20 -3.43
N LEU A 111 -2.09 5.20 -3.97
CA LEU A 111 -3.11 5.00 -5.00
C LEU A 111 -2.53 5.33 -6.37
N ALA A 112 -2.10 4.30 -7.10
CA ALA A 112 -1.58 4.45 -8.44
C ALA A 112 -2.73 4.44 -9.46
N LYS A 113 -2.89 5.53 -10.22
CA LYS A 113 -3.97 5.68 -11.20
C LYS A 113 -3.48 6.40 -12.46
N LYS A 114 -4.17 6.17 -13.58
CA LYS A 114 -3.93 6.97 -14.77
C LYS A 114 -4.41 8.40 -14.57
N PRO A 115 -3.63 9.41 -14.97
CA PRO A 115 -4.09 10.78 -14.95
C PRO A 115 -5.27 10.95 -15.92
N LYS A 116 -6.26 11.76 -15.53
CA LYS A 116 -7.43 12.04 -16.39
C LYS A 116 -7.09 12.86 -17.63
N SER A 117 -5.98 13.57 -17.62
CA SER A 117 -5.44 14.34 -18.75
C SER A 117 -3.92 14.34 -18.66
N ALA A 118 -3.25 14.25 -19.81
CA ALA A 118 -1.80 14.43 -19.89
C ALA A 118 -1.46 15.89 -19.55
N THR A 119 -1.17 16.19 -18.32
CA THR A 119 -0.50 17.44 -17.97
C THR A 119 0.94 17.32 -18.46
N LYS A 120 1.29 18.09 -19.49
CA LYS A 120 2.69 18.24 -19.92
C LYS A 120 3.49 18.80 -18.75
N GLY A 121 4.14 17.91 -18.01
CA GLY A 121 4.99 18.30 -16.90
C GLY A 121 6.26 18.94 -17.41
N THR A 122 6.46 20.20 -17.10
CA THR A 122 7.79 20.81 -17.12
C THR A 122 8.61 20.16 -16.02
N SER A 123 9.63 19.39 -16.40
CA SER A 123 10.57 18.80 -15.46
C SER A 123 11.45 19.91 -14.86
N VAL A 124 11.10 20.33 -13.66
CA VAL A 124 12.02 21.11 -12.83
C VAL A 124 12.60 20.15 -11.79
N SER A 125 13.89 19.93 -11.87
CA SER A 125 14.70 19.18 -10.90
C SER A 125 14.77 19.94 -9.57
N LYS A 126 13.66 19.95 -8.82
CA LYS A 126 13.66 20.27 -7.39
C LYS A 126 13.48 18.97 -6.65
N THR A 127 14.11 18.83 -5.49
CA THR A 127 13.89 17.70 -4.58
C THR A 127 12.39 17.51 -4.42
N ARG A 128 11.87 16.45 -5.06
CA ARG A 128 10.42 16.22 -5.12
C ARG A 128 9.96 15.78 -3.73
N GLN A 129 9.15 16.60 -3.09
CA GLN A 129 8.45 16.18 -1.89
C GLN A 129 7.27 15.31 -2.25
N PHE A 130 7.08 14.21 -1.52
CA PHE A 130 5.94 13.30 -1.69
C PHE A 130 4.89 13.63 -0.65
N LEU A 131 3.84 14.29 -1.09
CA LEU A 131 2.78 14.76 -0.22
C LEU A 131 1.74 13.66 0.01
N PHE A 132 1.65 13.17 1.23
CA PHE A 132 0.61 12.27 1.68
C PHE A 132 -0.52 13.07 2.32
N LEU A 133 -1.68 13.02 1.72
CA LEU A 133 -2.90 13.64 2.25
C LEU A 133 -3.68 12.63 3.07
N CYS A 134 -4.07 12.99 4.28
CA CYS A 134 -4.96 12.15 5.08
C CYS A 134 -6.30 11.98 4.37
N LYS A 135 -6.69 10.74 4.16
CA LYS A 135 -7.99 10.37 3.58
C LYS A 135 -8.71 9.46 4.53
N GLU A 136 -9.99 9.75 4.74
CA GLU A 136 -10.85 8.87 5.51
C GLU A 136 -11.24 7.64 4.68
N TYR A 137 -10.99 6.47 5.26
CA TYR A 137 -11.37 5.18 4.72
C TYR A 137 -12.30 4.46 5.72
N LYS A 138 -13.58 4.86 5.72
CA LYS A 138 -14.62 4.26 6.60
C LYS A 138 -14.21 4.17 8.07
N GLY A 139 -13.87 5.31 8.66
CA GLY A 139 -13.49 5.45 10.05
C GLY A 139 -11.99 5.30 10.34
N TYR A 140 -11.15 5.13 9.30
CA TYR A 140 -9.70 5.19 9.42
C TYR A 140 -9.14 6.32 8.58
N GLU A 141 -8.31 7.15 9.18
CA GLU A 141 -7.50 8.12 8.45
C GLU A 141 -6.19 7.47 8.05
N ILE A 142 -5.94 7.37 6.75
CA ILE A 142 -4.69 6.84 6.20
C ILE A 142 -4.08 7.91 5.30
N PRO A 143 -2.87 8.41 5.62
CA PRO A 143 -2.12 9.29 4.73
C PRO A 143 -1.92 8.60 3.38
N THR A 144 -2.37 9.22 2.29
CA THR A 144 -2.39 8.60 0.97
C THR A 144 -1.70 9.47 -0.06
N LEU A 145 -0.73 8.88 -0.77
CA LEU A 145 -0.08 9.46 -1.95
C LEU A 145 -0.85 9.02 -3.20
N GLU A 146 -1.24 9.98 -4.05
CA GLU A 146 -1.71 9.68 -5.40
C GLU A 146 -0.52 9.66 -6.35
N TRP A 147 -0.37 8.58 -7.12
CA TRP A 147 0.73 8.38 -8.04
C TRP A 147 0.24 8.11 -9.47
N ASN A 148 1.02 8.55 -10.46
CA ASN A 148 0.74 8.20 -11.85
C ASN A 148 1.29 6.79 -12.14
N VAL A 149 0.42 5.85 -12.54
CA VAL A 149 0.80 4.47 -12.80
C VAL A 149 1.80 4.32 -13.96
N ASP A 150 1.86 5.30 -14.86
CA ASP A 150 2.79 5.29 -15.99
C ASP A 150 4.21 5.80 -15.61
N GLU A 151 4.41 6.26 -14.36
CA GLU A 151 5.70 6.71 -13.83
C GLU A 151 6.30 5.65 -12.89
N ILE A 152 7.64 5.59 -12.88
CA ILE A 152 8.36 4.75 -11.93
C ILE A 152 8.17 5.33 -10.52
N LEU A 153 7.70 4.52 -9.56
CA LEU A 153 7.59 4.90 -8.16
C LEU A 153 8.95 4.77 -7.47
N PRO A 154 9.63 5.89 -7.13
CA PRO A 154 10.94 5.85 -6.50
C PRO A 154 10.79 5.67 -4.98
N LEU A 155 10.49 4.46 -4.54
CA LEU A 155 10.09 4.16 -3.15
C LEU A 155 11.11 4.65 -2.12
N GLY A 156 12.42 4.51 -2.38
CA GLY A 156 13.45 5.02 -1.49
C GLY A 156 13.36 6.54 -1.29
N GLN A 157 13.12 7.30 -2.38
CA GLN A 157 12.93 8.74 -2.29
C GLN A 157 11.59 9.09 -1.61
N VAL A 158 10.55 8.29 -1.85
CA VAL A 158 9.25 8.47 -1.17
C VAL A 158 9.45 8.38 0.34
N ILE A 159 10.16 7.35 0.83
CA ILE A 159 10.41 7.15 2.25
C ILE A 159 11.22 8.30 2.86
N SER A 160 12.26 8.77 2.14
CA SER A 160 13.17 9.81 2.64
C SER A 160 12.58 11.23 2.59
N ASN A 161 11.66 11.50 1.66
CA ASN A 161 11.16 12.86 1.40
C ASN A 161 9.63 12.97 1.54
N MET A 162 9.02 12.04 2.28
CA MET A 162 7.58 12.06 2.52
C MET A 162 7.19 13.18 3.48
N VAL A 163 6.09 13.86 3.15
CA VAL A 163 5.46 14.86 3.99
C VAL A 163 4.02 14.44 4.21
N VAL A 164 3.62 14.27 5.47
CA VAL A 164 2.23 13.93 5.84
C VAL A 164 1.50 15.21 6.22
N HIS A 165 0.48 15.53 5.45
CA HIS A 165 -0.39 16.66 5.73
C HIS A 165 -1.71 16.17 6.35
N ARG A 166 -1.90 16.47 7.63
CA ARG A 166 -3.18 16.26 8.32
C ARG A 166 -4.04 17.52 8.10
N ILE A 167 -5.19 17.36 7.49
CA ILE A 167 -6.17 18.42 7.25
C ILE A 167 -6.99 18.64 8.51
#